data_a9e30c5deb1ab89484be6ff59d959434
#
_entry.id   a9e30c5deb1ab89484be6ff59d959434
#
_cell.length_a   1.000
_cell.length_b   1.000
_cell.length_c   1.000
_cell.angle_alpha   90.00
_cell.angle_beta   90.00
_cell.angle_gamma   90.00
#
_symmetry.space_group_name_H-M   'P 1'
#
loop_
_entity.id
_entity.type
_entity.pdbx_description
1 polymer ?
#
loop_
_entity_poly.entity_id
_entity_poly.type
_entity_poly.pdbx_seq_one_letter_code
_entity_poly.pdbx_strand_id
1 'polypeptide(L)'
;MLSALLLLMVSVTFRMYRSDQQQGMMAFSLRNHTALDFVKGREHVLLADSVLMADASAVDYSLKGAWSKRHLSHHPQVVELNEDAVVEVFSKKSNLVSFDGKLLALWEGDRFADSLSFRLPVDILLVRAKQKPDVQSVVNSYEPKLLLVDGSVPRYLAERWMSQADEKGLPCYYLGDGALENF
;
A
#
# COMPACT_ATOMS: atom_id res chain seq x y z
N MET A 1 29.56 8.10 34.33
CA MET A 1 29.64 7.05 33.30
C MET A 1 28.51 6.04 33.39
N LEU A 2 28.16 5.52 34.59
CA LEU A 2 27.07 4.53 34.74
C LEU A 2 25.70 5.06 34.27
N SER A 3 25.38 6.32 34.56
CA SER A 3 24.13 6.96 34.13
C SER A 3 24.00 7.10 32.60
N ALA A 4 25.09 7.39 31.92
CA ALA A 4 25.08 7.47 30.46
C ALA A 4 24.87 6.11 29.81
N LEU A 5 25.45 5.04 30.37
CA LEU A 5 25.24 3.68 29.92
C LEU A 5 23.78 3.23 30.12
N LEU A 6 23.20 3.56 31.26
CA LEU A 6 21.81 3.25 31.58
C LEU A 6 20.83 3.96 30.65
N LEU A 7 21.06 5.26 30.38
CA LEU A 7 20.26 6.01 29.39
C LEU A 7 20.38 5.41 27.98
N LEU A 8 21.57 4.96 27.60
CA LEU A 8 21.78 4.32 26.31
C LEU A 8 21.02 2.99 26.23
N MET A 9 21.08 2.16 27.27
CA MET A 9 20.32 0.91 27.32
C MET A 9 18.81 1.15 27.25
N VAL A 10 18.29 2.11 28.01
CA VAL A 10 16.85 2.47 27.97
C VAL A 10 16.47 2.95 26.58
N SER A 11 17.29 3.80 25.94
CA SER A 11 17.03 4.29 24.60
C SER A 11 17.00 3.17 23.55
N VAL A 12 17.95 2.23 23.62
CA VAL A 12 17.99 1.07 22.72
C VAL A 12 16.80 0.16 22.94
N THR A 13 16.47 -0.17 24.19
CA THR A 13 15.33 -1.01 24.54
C THR A 13 14.01 -0.39 24.07
N PHE A 14 13.83 0.92 24.29
CA PHE A 14 12.64 1.64 23.84
C PHE A 14 12.51 1.65 22.30
N ARG A 15 13.63 1.80 21.60
CA ARG A 15 13.67 1.76 20.14
C ARG A 15 13.34 0.36 19.61
N MET A 16 13.88 -0.68 20.23
CA MET A 16 13.54 -2.08 19.90
C MET A 16 12.06 -2.37 20.14
N TYR A 17 11.54 -1.97 21.30
CA TYR A 17 10.12 -2.15 21.63
C TYR A 17 9.20 -1.45 20.61
N ARG A 18 9.54 -0.24 20.21
CA ARG A 18 8.78 0.50 19.19
C ARG A 18 8.82 -0.17 17.82
N SER A 19 9.96 -0.74 17.44
CA SER A 19 10.11 -1.47 16.19
C SER A 19 9.28 -2.76 16.18
N ASP A 20 9.18 -3.44 17.32
CA ASP A 20 8.40 -4.69 17.44
C ASP A 20 6.87 -4.43 17.49
N GLN A 21 6.45 -3.21 17.81
CA GLN A 21 5.02 -2.81 17.86
C GLN A 21 4.55 -2.11 16.58
N GLN A 22 5.43 -1.90 15.61
CA GLN A 22 5.00 -1.24 14.39
C GLN A 22 4.06 -2.14 13.59
N GLN A 23 2.98 -1.55 13.09
CA GLN A 23 2.03 -2.22 12.25
C GLN A 23 1.51 -1.18 11.25
N GLY A 24 1.41 -1.55 9.99
CA GLY A 24 0.98 -0.62 8.98
C GLY A 24 1.24 -1.10 7.57
N MET A 25 0.80 -0.31 6.62
CA MET A 25 1.05 -0.51 5.20
C MET A 25 1.85 0.67 4.66
N MET A 26 2.78 0.40 3.75
CA MET A 26 3.46 1.38 2.93
C MET A 26 3.09 1.17 1.48
N ALA A 27 2.64 2.23 0.81
CA ALA A 27 2.43 2.22 -0.63
C ALA A 27 3.54 3.04 -1.30
N PHE A 28 4.29 2.41 -2.18
CA PHE A 28 5.46 3.04 -2.79
C PHE A 28 5.11 3.77 -4.08
N SER A 29 5.73 4.92 -4.26
CA SER A 29 5.70 5.68 -5.50
C SER A 29 6.67 5.08 -6.50
N LEU A 30 6.16 4.28 -7.42
CA LEU A 30 6.97 3.63 -8.45
C LEU A 30 6.40 3.93 -9.83
N ARG A 31 7.29 4.32 -10.73
CA ARG A 31 6.88 4.55 -12.11
C ARG A 31 6.59 3.23 -12.81
N ASN A 32 5.36 3.05 -13.27
CA ASN A 32 4.87 1.86 -13.97
C ASN A 32 4.78 0.56 -13.12
N HIS A 33 5.05 0.62 -11.82
CA HIS A 33 4.98 -0.53 -10.93
C HIS A 33 4.14 -0.22 -9.72
N THR A 34 3.56 -1.25 -9.15
CA THR A 34 2.83 -1.17 -7.88
C THR A 34 3.56 -1.99 -6.84
N ALA A 35 3.80 -1.40 -5.69
CA ALA A 35 4.35 -2.09 -4.54
C ALA A 35 3.66 -1.62 -3.26
N LEU A 36 3.08 -2.57 -2.56
CA LEU A 36 2.48 -2.40 -1.23
C LEU A 36 3.25 -3.26 -0.25
N ASP A 37 3.75 -2.69 0.81
CA ASP A 37 4.48 -3.41 1.84
C ASP A 37 3.69 -3.41 3.14
N PHE A 38 3.35 -4.59 3.62
CA PHE A 38 2.57 -4.80 4.83
C PHE A 38 3.51 -5.20 5.96
N VAL A 39 3.53 -4.42 7.02
CA VAL A 39 4.47 -4.55 8.14
C VAL A 39 3.76 -4.96 9.41
N LYS A 40 4.34 -5.93 10.11
CA LYS A 40 3.93 -6.35 11.45
C LYS A 40 5.18 -6.65 12.29
N GLY A 41 5.48 -5.78 13.24
CA GLY A 41 6.73 -5.83 13.98
C GLY A 41 7.93 -5.58 13.06
N ARG A 42 8.85 -6.50 13.01
CA ARG A 42 10.02 -6.46 12.12
C ARG A 42 9.84 -7.24 10.83
N GLU A 43 8.79 -8.01 10.77
CA GLU A 43 8.45 -8.77 9.57
C GLU A 43 7.62 -7.93 8.63
N HIS A 44 7.83 -8.16 7.35
CA HIS A 44 7.05 -7.50 6.32
C HIS A 44 6.94 -8.37 5.07
N VAL A 45 5.85 -8.16 4.37
CA VAL A 45 5.53 -8.89 3.14
C VAL A 45 5.20 -7.88 2.05
N LEU A 46 5.98 -7.95 0.98
CA LEU A 46 5.83 -7.08 -0.18
C LEU A 46 4.84 -7.70 -1.16
N LEU A 47 3.76 -7.00 -1.43
CA LEU A 47 2.81 -7.30 -2.51
C LEU A 47 3.17 -6.43 -3.71
N ALA A 48 3.70 -7.03 -4.77
CA ALA A 48 4.24 -6.30 -5.91
C ALA A 48 3.96 -7.00 -7.24
N ASP A 49 4.13 -6.26 -8.34
CA ASP A 49 4.11 -6.90 -9.65
C ASP A 49 5.43 -7.64 -9.93
N SER A 50 5.36 -8.73 -10.71
CA SER A 50 6.50 -9.59 -11.03
C SER A 50 7.62 -8.85 -11.78
N VAL A 51 7.27 -7.81 -12.53
CA VAL A 51 8.22 -7.01 -13.30
C VAL A 51 9.11 -6.18 -12.38
N LEU A 52 8.55 -5.61 -11.30
CA LEU A 52 9.32 -4.90 -10.29
C LEU A 52 10.35 -5.82 -9.62
N MET A 53 9.97 -7.05 -9.32
CA MET A 53 10.87 -7.99 -8.66
C MET A 53 12.03 -8.43 -9.54
N ALA A 54 11.88 -8.37 -10.85
CA ALA A 54 12.96 -8.60 -11.80
C ALA A 54 13.93 -7.40 -11.92
N ASP A 55 13.51 -6.20 -11.49
CA ASP A 55 14.34 -4.98 -11.52
C ASP A 55 14.95 -4.70 -10.14
N ALA A 56 16.11 -5.33 -9.87
CA ALA A 56 16.84 -5.15 -8.63
C ALA A 56 17.22 -3.67 -8.37
N SER A 57 17.44 -2.88 -9.41
CA SER A 57 17.81 -1.46 -9.29
C SER A 57 16.63 -0.63 -8.78
N ALA A 58 15.43 -0.88 -9.28
CA ALA A 58 14.21 -0.22 -8.83
C ALA A 58 13.88 -0.56 -7.37
N VAL A 59 14.05 -1.83 -6.99
CA VAL A 59 13.88 -2.29 -5.60
C VAL A 59 14.89 -1.60 -4.68
N ASP A 60 16.18 -1.59 -5.04
CA ASP A 60 17.24 -0.99 -4.23
C ASP A 60 17.02 0.51 -4.01
N TYR A 61 16.72 1.23 -5.07
CA TYR A 61 16.55 2.67 -5.02
C TYR A 61 15.29 3.10 -4.26
N SER A 62 14.17 2.42 -4.51
CA SER A 62 12.85 2.88 -4.05
C SER A 62 12.41 2.28 -2.72
N LEU A 63 12.80 1.04 -2.41
CA LEU A 63 12.27 0.30 -1.27
C LEU A 63 13.25 0.22 -0.11
N LYS A 64 14.53 -0.08 -0.37
CA LYS A 64 15.52 -0.32 0.71
C LYS A 64 15.71 0.88 1.64
N GLY A 65 15.59 2.11 1.11
CA GLY A 65 15.65 3.33 1.93
C GLY A 65 14.55 3.40 2.99
N ALA A 66 13.33 3.04 2.62
CA ALA A 66 12.19 3.01 3.53
C ALA A 66 12.33 1.87 4.55
N TRP A 67 12.75 0.69 4.12
CA TRP A 67 12.99 -0.45 4.99
C TRP A 67 14.07 -0.17 6.04
N SER A 68 15.17 0.46 5.63
CA SER A 68 16.24 0.86 6.55
C SER A 68 15.77 1.83 7.62
N LYS A 69 14.95 2.84 7.26
CA LYS A 69 14.38 3.80 8.21
C LYS A 69 13.50 3.13 9.27
N ARG A 70 12.84 2.02 8.92
CA ARG A 70 11.94 1.27 9.79
C ARG A 70 12.59 0.06 10.45
N HIS A 71 13.88 -0.17 10.22
CA HIS A 71 14.61 -1.34 10.70
C HIS A 71 14.01 -2.68 10.24
N LEU A 72 13.46 -2.71 9.03
CA LEU A 72 12.93 -3.92 8.38
C LEU A 72 14.04 -4.67 7.66
N SER A 73 13.80 -5.95 7.38
CA SER A 73 14.67 -6.77 6.55
C SER A 73 14.78 -6.18 5.13
N HIS A 74 15.93 -6.34 4.48
CA HIS A 74 16.07 -6.02 3.06
C HIS A 74 15.66 -7.18 2.13
N HIS A 75 15.16 -8.26 2.71
CA HIS A 75 14.69 -9.45 2.01
C HIS A 75 13.28 -9.80 2.52
N PRO A 76 12.24 -9.06 2.08
CA PRO A 76 10.86 -9.37 2.44
C PRO A 76 10.43 -10.69 1.83
N GLN A 77 9.42 -11.32 2.42
CA GLN A 77 8.63 -12.27 1.68
C GLN A 77 7.89 -11.51 0.57
N VAL A 78 7.88 -12.04 -0.65
CA VAL A 78 7.20 -11.42 -1.78
C VAL A 78 6.00 -12.24 -2.19
N VAL A 79 4.89 -11.55 -2.43
CA VAL A 79 3.67 -12.11 -3.01
C VAL A 79 3.36 -11.34 -4.29
N GLU A 80 3.04 -12.05 -5.35
CA GLU A 80 2.65 -11.40 -6.61
C GLU A 80 1.23 -10.83 -6.53
N LEU A 81 1.04 -9.68 -7.16
CA LEU A 81 -0.26 -8.98 -7.18
C LEU A 81 -1.39 -9.82 -7.79
N ASN A 82 -1.06 -10.76 -8.68
CA ASN A 82 -2.03 -11.61 -9.36
C ASN A 82 -2.32 -12.92 -8.62
N GLU A 83 -1.60 -13.22 -7.55
CA GLU A 83 -1.74 -14.46 -6.79
C GLU A 83 -2.61 -14.27 -5.55
N ASP A 84 -3.40 -15.29 -5.22
CA ASP A 84 -4.06 -15.40 -3.93
C ASP A 84 -3.05 -15.87 -2.90
N ALA A 85 -3.06 -15.28 -1.72
CA ALA A 85 -2.11 -15.61 -0.66
C ALA A 85 -2.73 -15.46 0.72
N VAL A 86 -2.32 -16.34 1.62
CA VAL A 86 -2.58 -16.20 3.07
C VAL A 86 -1.24 -16.28 3.77
N VAL A 87 -0.80 -15.14 4.28
CA VAL A 87 0.45 -14.97 5.00
C VAL A 87 0.17 -14.43 6.41
N GLU A 88 1.15 -14.43 7.29
CA GLU A 88 0.95 -14.00 8.68
C GLU A 88 0.49 -12.53 8.78
N VAL A 89 0.89 -11.69 7.85
CA VAL A 89 0.67 -10.25 7.88
C VAL A 89 -0.64 -9.86 7.20
N PHE A 90 -1.01 -10.52 6.10
CA PHE A 90 -2.25 -10.25 5.37
C PHE A 90 -2.84 -11.51 4.72
N SER A 91 -4.10 -11.42 4.31
CA SER A 91 -4.72 -12.40 3.41
C SER A 91 -5.22 -11.68 2.15
N LYS A 92 -4.91 -12.25 0.99
CA LYS A 92 -5.33 -11.76 -0.31
C LYS A 92 -6.14 -12.81 -1.03
N LYS A 93 -7.31 -12.42 -1.51
CA LYS A 93 -8.16 -13.24 -2.37
C LYS A 93 -8.69 -12.39 -3.52
N SER A 94 -8.33 -12.78 -4.73
CA SER A 94 -8.64 -11.99 -5.93
C SER A 94 -8.14 -10.55 -5.77
N ASN A 95 -9.01 -9.56 -5.87
CA ASN A 95 -8.68 -8.13 -5.77
C ASN A 95 -8.83 -7.56 -4.36
N LEU A 96 -9.08 -8.39 -3.35
CA LEU A 96 -9.27 -7.97 -1.97
C LEU A 96 -8.09 -8.39 -1.11
N VAL A 97 -7.58 -7.47 -0.32
CA VAL A 97 -6.52 -7.70 0.68
C VAL A 97 -7.06 -7.31 2.05
N SER A 98 -7.07 -8.27 2.97
CA SER A 98 -7.42 -8.03 4.37
C SER A 98 -6.14 -7.96 5.21
N PHE A 99 -5.96 -6.89 5.94
CA PHE A 99 -4.78 -6.58 6.71
C PHE A 99 -5.16 -5.75 7.94
N ASP A 100 -4.76 -6.16 9.13
CA ASP A 100 -5.00 -5.45 10.39
C ASP A 100 -6.46 -5.00 10.59
N GLY A 101 -7.42 -5.87 10.28
CA GLY A 101 -8.84 -5.55 10.35
C GLY A 101 -9.34 -4.54 9.30
N LYS A 102 -8.48 -4.09 8.40
CA LYS A 102 -8.81 -3.21 7.27
C LYS A 102 -8.96 -4.02 6.00
N LEU A 103 -9.81 -3.54 5.10
CA LEU A 103 -10.02 -4.11 3.78
C LEU A 103 -9.52 -3.15 2.71
N LEU A 104 -8.56 -3.62 1.92
CA LEU A 104 -8.06 -2.93 0.74
C LEU A 104 -8.58 -3.64 -0.51
N ALA A 105 -9.10 -2.88 -1.47
CA ALA A 105 -9.45 -3.38 -2.78
C ALA A 105 -8.48 -2.85 -3.85
N LEU A 106 -8.07 -3.72 -4.75
CA LEU A 106 -7.28 -3.39 -5.93
C LEU A 106 -8.23 -3.25 -7.12
N TRP A 107 -8.22 -2.10 -7.79
CA TRP A 107 -9.07 -1.88 -8.94
C TRP A 107 -8.24 -1.58 -10.19
N GLU A 108 -8.41 -2.41 -11.20
CA GLU A 108 -7.66 -2.35 -12.46
C GLU A 108 -8.52 -1.95 -13.67
N GLY A 109 -9.74 -1.49 -13.42
CA GLY A 109 -10.70 -1.17 -14.49
C GLY A 109 -11.61 -2.35 -14.85
N ASP A 110 -11.66 -3.36 -14.00
CA ASP A 110 -12.34 -4.61 -14.30
C ASP A 110 -13.86 -4.55 -14.15
N ARG A 111 -14.51 -5.38 -14.98
CA ARG A 111 -15.95 -5.67 -14.98
C ARG A 111 -16.45 -6.32 -13.68
N PHE A 112 -15.59 -6.59 -12.71
CA PHE A 112 -15.98 -7.17 -11.43
C PHE A 112 -16.89 -6.24 -10.63
N ALA A 113 -16.71 -4.95 -10.83
CA ALA A 113 -17.50 -3.90 -10.21
C ALA A 113 -18.96 -3.88 -10.70
N ASP A 114 -19.19 -4.20 -11.96
CA ASP A 114 -20.53 -4.14 -12.57
C ASP A 114 -21.43 -5.31 -12.14
N SER A 115 -20.88 -6.34 -11.50
CA SER A 115 -21.62 -7.54 -11.08
C SER A 115 -22.11 -7.50 -9.64
N LEU A 116 -21.70 -6.51 -8.83
CA LEU A 116 -22.12 -6.40 -7.44
C LEU A 116 -23.47 -5.70 -7.34
N SER A 117 -24.46 -6.38 -6.78
CA SER A 117 -25.78 -5.81 -6.46
C SER A 117 -25.76 -4.87 -5.25
N PHE A 118 -24.62 -4.72 -4.59
CA PHE A 118 -24.41 -3.84 -3.41
C PHE A 118 -23.02 -3.22 -3.47
N ARG A 119 -22.85 -2.07 -2.81
CA ARG A 119 -21.53 -1.45 -2.67
C ARG A 119 -20.74 -2.16 -1.59
N LEU A 120 -19.49 -2.52 -1.92
CA LEU A 120 -18.60 -3.15 -0.96
C LEU A 120 -17.89 -2.06 -0.15
N PRO A 121 -18.11 -1.98 1.19
CA PRO A 121 -17.35 -1.06 2.04
C PRO A 121 -15.89 -1.52 2.10
N VAL A 122 -14.97 -0.62 1.80
CA VAL A 122 -13.53 -0.86 1.86
C VAL A 122 -12.83 0.32 2.53
N ASP A 123 -11.78 0.04 3.29
CA ASP A 123 -11.03 1.12 3.93
C ASP A 123 -10.17 1.85 2.91
N ILE A 124 -9.57 1.12 2.00
CA ILE A 124 -8.68 1.66 0.97
C ILE A 124 -9.06 1.06 -0.38
N LEU A 125 -9.17 1.90 -1.40
CA LEU A 125 -9.29 1.47 -2.78
C LEU A 125 -8.08 1.95 -3.56
N LEU A 126 -7.25 1.02 -4.03
CA LEU A 126 -6.10 1.31 -4.89
C LEU A 126 -6.50 1.19 -6.35
N VAL A 127 -6.44 2.31 -7.06
CA VAL A 127 -6.74 2.40 -8.49
C VAL A 127 -5.48 2.26 -9.31
N ARG A 128 -5.40 1.21 -10.12
CA ARG A 128 -4.29 0.89 -11.03
C ARG A 128 -4.68 0.98 -12.52
N ALA A 129 -5.76 1.64 -12.83
CA ALA A 129 -6.31 1.64 -14.19
C ALA A 129 -5.50 2.49 -15.16
N LYS A 130 -5.04 1.86 -16.22
CA LYS A 130 -4.47 2.54 -17.39
C LYS A 130 -5.53 3.09 -18.35
N GLN A 131 -6.79 2.72 -18.17
CA GLN A 131 -7.93 3.17 -18.95
C GLN A 131 -8.63 4.35 -18.25
N LYS A 132 -9.56 5.01 -18.92
CA LYS A 132 -10.24 6.23 -18.45
C LYS A 132 -11.55 5.94 -17.70
N PRO A 133 -11.55 5.25 -16.57
CA PRO A 133 -12.75 5.22 -15.77
C PRO A 133 -12.87 6.56 -15.04
N ASP A 134 -14.08 6.89 -14.62
CA ASP A 134 -14.30 7.99 -13.71
C ASP A 134 -14.51 7.49 -12.27
N VAL A 135 -14.39 8.39 -11.31
CA VAL A 135 -14.63 8.07 -9.90
C VAL A 135 -16.04 7.53 -9.69
N GLN A 136 -17.01 7.94 -10.51
CA GLN A 136 -18.39 7.48 -10.39
C GLN A 136 -18.53 5.98 -10.62
N SER A 137 -17.85 5.41 -11.61
CA SER A 137 -17.90 3.97 -11.89
C SER A 137 -17.37 3.14 -10.71
N VAL A 138 -16.35 3.66 -10.04
CA VAL A 138 -15.73 3.01 -8.88
C VAL A 138 -16.62 3.10 -7.63
N VAL A 139 -17.16 4.28 -7.31
CA VAL A 139 -18.02 4.46 -6.13
C VAL A 139 -19.40 3.82 -6.30
N ASN A 140 -19.76 3.38 -7.49
CA ASN A 140 -20.96 2.57 -7.69
C ASN A 140 -20.80 1.15 -7.15
N SER A 141 -19.56 0.65 -7.09
CA SER A 141 -19.25 -0.71 -6.68
C SER A 141 -18.59 -0.81 -5.32
N TYR A 142 -17.83 0.22 -4.98
CA TYR A 142 -17.12 0.29 -3.70
C TYR A 142 -17.54 1.53 -2.92
N GLU A 143 -17.49 1.42 -1.60
CA GLU A 143 -17.63 2.53 -0.66
C GLU A 143 -16.30 2.73 0.08
N PRO A 144 -15.30 3.35 -0.58
CA PRO A 144 -13.97 3.53 0.00
C PRO A 144 -13.95 4.68 1.00
N LYS A 145 -13.16 4.52 2.09
CA LYS A 145 -12.81 5.62 3.00
C LYS A 145 -11.64 6.46 2.46
N LEU A 146 -10.76 5.82 1.67
CA LEU A 146 -9.61 6.45 1.05
C LEU A 146 -9.42 5.90 -0.36
N LEU A 147 -9.21 6.78 -1.31
CA LEU A 147 -8.83 6.45 -2.68
C LEU A 147 -7.33 6.66 -2.85
N LEU A 148 -6.62 5.61 -3.26
CA LEU A 148 -5.23 5.70 -3.68
C LEU A 148 -5.15 5.56 -5.19
N VAL A 149 -4.50 6.48 -5.86
CA VAL A 149 -4.21 6.38 -7.28
C VAL A 149 -2.75 5.97 -7.44
N ASP A 150 -2.53 4.83 -8.08
CA ASP A 150 -1.21 4.25 -8.25
C ASP A 150 -0.29 5.15 -9.08
N GLY A 151 1.01 5.13 -8.80
CA GLY A 151 2.04 5.84 -9.54
C GLY A 151 2.22 5.38 -11.00
N SER A 152 1.66 4.23 -11.37
CA SER A 152 1.59 3.76 -12.76
C SER A 152 0.52 4.50 -13.58
N VAL A 153 -0.42 5.19 -12.94
CA VAL A 153 -1.45 5.99 -13.61
C VAL A 153 -0.84 7.29 -14.10
N PRO A 154 -1.04 7.67 -15.37
CA PRO A 154 -0.55 8.95 -15.89
C PRO A 154 -1.08 10.14 -15.09
N ARG A 155 -0.21 11.14 -14.81
CA ARG A 155 -0.51 12.27 -13.94
C ARG A 155 -1.80 13.00 -14.32
N TYR A 156 -2.06 13.24 -15.61
CA TYR A 156 -3.28 13.94 -16.07
C TYR A 156 -4.57 13.17 -15.75
N LEU A 157 -4.49 11.83 -15.67
CA LEU A 157 -5.62 11.00 -15.23
C LEU A 157 -5.74 11.03 -13.70
N ALA A 158 -4.62 10.97 -12.98
CA ALA A 158 -4.61 11.06 -11.52
C ALA A 158 -5.20 12.40 -11.04
N GLU A 159 -4.83 13.53 -11.65
CA GLU A 159 -5.38 14.86 -11.35
C GLU A 159 -6.91 14.91 -11.57
N ARG A 160 -7.39 14.27 -12.63
CA ARG A 160 -8.84 14.14 -12.86
C ARG A 160 -9.52 13.31 -11.75
N TRP A 161 -8.91 12.18 -11.35
CA TRP A 161 -9.41 11.36 -10.27
C TRP A 161 -9.47 12.13 -8.96
N MET A 162 -8.42 12.87 -8.63
CA MET A 162 -8.34 13.70 -7.43
C MET A 162 -9.43 14.77 -7.42
N SER A 163 -9.63 15.49 -8.53
CA SER A 163 -10.70 16.50 -8.65
C SER A 163 -12.10 15.90 -8.46
N GLN A 164 -12.38 14.76 -9.10
CA GLN A 164 -13.68 14.10 -8.96
C GLN A 164 -13.90 13.50 -7.57
N ALA A 165 -12.84 13.05 -6.91
CA ALA A 165 -12.92 12.56 -5.52
C ALA A 165 -13.19 13.72 -4.55
N ASP A 166 -12.52 14.86 -4.73
CA ASP A 166 -12.72 16.07 -3.94
C ASP A 166 -14.17 16.59 -4.04
N GLU A 167 -14.75 16.63 -5.24
CA GLU A 167 -16.15 16.96 -5.46
C GLU A 167 -17.13 16.07 -4.67
N LYS A 168 -16.71 14.86 -4.34
CA LYS A 168 -17.50 13.88 -3.55
C LYS A 168 -17.12 13.84 -2.07
N GLY A 169 -16.17 14.66 -1.65
CA GLY A 169 -15.64 14.64 -0.27
C GLY A 169 -14.90 13.33 0.07
N LEU A 170 -14.39 12.63 -0.94
CA LEU A 170 -13.64 11.40 -0.78
C LEU A 170 -12.13 11.69 -0.71
N PRO A 171 -11.45 11.39 0.40
CA PRO A 171 -10.00 11.54 0.48
C PRO A 171 -9.31 10.77 -0.65
N CYS A 172 -8.44 11.45 -1.40
CA CYS A 172 -7.72 10.88 -2.53
C CYS A 172 -6.25 11.26 -2.48
N TYR A 173 -5.38 10.30 -2.73
CA TYR A 173 -3.94 10.51 -2.79
C TYR A 173 -3.34 9.87 -4.04
N TYR A 174 -2.43 10.59 -4.71
CA TYR A 174 -1.70 10.08 -5.87
C TYR A 174 -0.29 9.64 -5.47
N LEU A 175 -0.01 8.35 -5.59
CA LEU A 175 1.30 7.78 -5.25
C LEU A 175 2.43 8.28 -6.14
N GLY A 176 2.12 8.84 -7.32
CA GLY A 176 3.13 9.48 -8.16
C GLY A 176 3.77 10.74 -7.57
N ASP A 177 3.16 11.36 -6.56
CA ASP A 177 3.70 12.52 -5.85
C ASP A 177 4.59 12.13 -4.66
N GLY A 178 4.55 10.88 -4.23
CA GLY A 178 5.38 10.35 -3.13
C GLY A 178 4.82 9.05 -2.56
N ALA A 179 5.66 8.33 -1.82
CA ALA A 179 5.22 7.16 -1.09
C ALA A 179 4.29 7.56 0.07
N LEU A 180 3.31 6.73 0.35
CA LEU A 180 2.39 6.91 1.44
C LEU A 180 2.71 5.89 2.53
N GLU A 181 2.98 6.38 3.74
CA GLU A 181 3.40 5.57 4.88
C GLU A 181 2.38 5.68 6.03
N ASN A 182 2.16 4.58 6.75
CA ASN A 182 1.32 4.51 7.96
C ASN A 182 -0.20 4.63 7.72
N PHE A 183 -0.76 3.57 7.16
CA PHE A 183 -2.22 3.36 7.18
C PHE A 183 -2.61 2.32 8.19
#